data_7cdda9ed115f939f3e2229b9b39efb1e
#
_entry.id   7cdda9ed115f939f3e2229b9b39efb1e
#
_cell.length_a   1.000
_cell.length_b   1.000
_cell.length_c   1.000
_cell.angle_alpha   90.00
_cell.angle_beta   90.00
_cell.angle_gamma   90.00
#
_symmetry.space_group_name_H-M   'P 1'
#
loop_
_entity.id
_entity.type
_entity.pdbx_description
1 polymer ?
#
loop_
_entity_poly.entity_id
_entity_poly.type
_entity_poly.pdbx_seq_one_letter_code
_entity_poly.pdbx_strand_id
1 'polypeptide(L)'
;MFESFKIYINLEISPYELSKTLDRYGYKRQERVAEEGDFASRGGILDIFIVGFDNPVRIEFEADKIISIRSFDVVYGDYTDYHNMVILVSLKGTSL
;
A
#
# COMPACT_ATOMS: atom_id res chain seq x y z
N MET A 1 -16.11 11.87 6.41
CA MET A 1 -14.74 11.78 6.95
C MET A 1 -14.06 10.52 6.48
N PHE A 2 -12.80 10.61 6.09
CA PHE A 2 -12.03 9.48 5.62
C PHE A 2 -11.03 9.06 6.69
N GLU A 3 -10.84 7.76 6.83
CA GLU A 3 -9.84 7.22 7.72
C GLU A 3 -8.47 7.24 7.03
N SER A 4 -7.43 7.26 7.83
CA SER A 4 -6.08 7.17 7.33
C SER A 4 -5.26 6.22 8.20
N PHE A 5 -4.21 5.65 7.60
CA PHE A 5 -3.33 4.70 8.27
C PHE A 5 -1.89 5.01 7.86
N LYS A 6 -1.04 5.17 8.86
CA LYS A 6 0.37 5.49 8.62
C LYS A 6 1.17 4.21 8.42
N ILE A 7 1.82 4.11 7.27
CA ILE A 7 2.70 2.99 6.92
C ILE A 7 4.13 3.51 6.98
N TYR A 8 4.98 2.92 7.80
CA TYR A 8 6.34 3.43 7.99
C TYR A 8 7.34 2.30 8.20
N ILE A 9 8.61 2.62 7.97
CA ILE A 9 9.71 1.67 8.13
C ILE A 9 9.76 1.22 9.59
N ASN A 10 9.90 -0.09 9.79
CA ASN A 10 9.93 -0.76 11.09
C ASN A 10 8.56 -0.92 11.75
N LEU A 11 7.46 -0.51 11.09
CA LEU A 11 6.14 -0.82 11.60
C LEU A 11 5.97 -2.34 11.68
N GLU A 12 5.54 -2.82 12.85
CA GLU A 12 5.25 -4.23 13.04
C GLU A 12 3.83 -4.52 12.60
N ILE A 13 3.72 -5.11 11.44
CA ILE A 13 2.45 -5.49 10.84
C ILE A 13 2.74 -6.58 9.80
N SER A 14 1.86 -7.57 9.70
CA SER A 14 2.02 -8.61 8.69
C SER A 14 1.40 -8.15 7.37
N PRO A 15 1.85 -8.74 6.23
CA PRO A 15 1.18 -8.49 4.96
C PRO A 15 -0.32 -8.78 5.02
N TYR A 16 -0.70 -9.82 5.74
CA TYR A 16 -2.11 -10.20 5.90
C TYR A 16 -2.90 -9.09 6.61
N GLU A 17 -2.36 -8.58 7.72
CA GLU A 17 -3.03 -7.51 8.48
C GLU A 17 -3.18 -6.24 7.65
N LEU A 18 -2.14 -5.87 6.90
CA LEU A 18 -2.21 -4.67 6.05
C LEU A 18 -3.21 -4.89 4.91
N SER A 19 -3.28 -6.10 4.35
CA SER A 19 -4.28 -6.43 3.33
C SER A 19 -5.70 -6.27 3.86
N LYS A 20 -5.93 -6.68 5.11
CA LYS A 20 -7.24 -6.52 5.75
C LYS A 20 -7.61 -5.05 5.89
N THR A 21 -6.64 -4.21 6.25
CA THR A 21 -6.86 -2.76 6.35
C THR A 21 -7.22 -2.19 4.97
N LEU A 22 -6.52 -2.63 3.94
CA LEU A 22 -6.80 -2.21 2.56
C LEU A 22 -8.20 -2.61 2.13
N ASP A 23 -8.61 -3.84 2.42
CA ASP A 23 -9.98 -4.30 2.13
C ASP A 23 -10.99 -3.39 2.83
N ARG A 24 -10.77 -3.11 4.11
CA ARG A 24 -11.68 -2.27 4.90
C ARG A 24 -11.73 -0.84 4.35
N TYR A 25 -10.62 -0.36 3.83
CA TYR A 25 -10.52 1.00 3.26
C TYR A 25 -11.10 1.10 1.86
N GLY A 26 -11.53 -0.02 1.28
CA GLY A 26 -12.18 0.00 -0.02
C GLY A 26 -11.24 -0.21 -1.20
N TYR A 27 -9.97 -0.53 -0.94
CA TYR A 27 -9.04 -0.85 -2.01
C TYR A 27 -9.40 -2.20 -2.61
N LYS A 28 -9.14 -2.34 -3.91
CA LYS A 28 -9.51 -3.54 -4.66
C LYS A 28 -8.28 -4.42 -4.87
N ARG A 29 -8.41 -5.70 -4.51
CA ARG A 29 -7.34 -6.68 -4.72
C ARG A 29 -7.26 -7.05 -6.20
N GLN A 30 -6.06 -6.98 -6.75
CA GLN A 30 -5.76 -7.35 -8.13
C GLN A 30 -4.55 -8.27 -8.14
N GLU A 31 -4.31 -8.94 -9.25
CA GLU A 31 -3.06 -9.69 -9.43
C GLU A 31 -1.90 -8.71 -9.60
N ARG A 32 -2.18 -7.55 -10.17
CA ARG A 32 -1.18 -6.50 -10.44
C ARG A 32 -1.87 -5.16 -10.34
N VAL A 33 -1.21 -4.21 -9.68
CA VAL A 33 -1.76 -2.86 -9.58
C VAL A 33 -1.68 -2.15 -10.92
N ALA A 34 -2.73 -1.43 -11.28
CA ALA A 34 -2.81 -0.68 -12.52
C ALA A 34 -3.25 0.77 -12.31
N GLU A 35 -4.14 1.00 -11.36
CA GLU A 35 -4.69 2.34 -11.12
C GLU A 35 -4.92 2.59 -9.64
N GLU A 36 -5.12 3.84 -9.28
CA GLU A 36 -5.36 4.22 -7.89
C GLU A 36 -6.50 3.38 -7.30
N GLY A 37 -6.27 2.92 -6.08
CA GLY A 37 -7.24 2.07 -5.40
C GLY A 37 -6.97 0.59 -5.54
N ASP A 38 -5.99 0.19 -6.35
CA ASP A 38 -5.61 -1.21 -6.49
C ASP A 38 -4.57 -1.61 -5.46
N PHE A 39 -4.59 -2.88 -5.04
CA PHE A 39 -3.46 -3.46 -4.32
C PHE A 39 -3.26 -4.91 -4.75
N ALA A 40 -2.04 -5.38 -4.62
CA ALA A 40 -1.68 -6.75 -4.98
C ALA A 40 -0.73 -7.29 -3.92
N SER A 41 -0.99 -8.50 -3.44
CA SER A 41 -0.17 -9.13 -2.40
C SER A 41 0.47 -10.40 -2.95
N ARG A 42 1.77 -10.55 -2.71
CA ARG A 42 2.51 -11.72 -3.18
C ARG A 42 3.70 -11.98 -2.26
N GLY A 43 3.58 -13.04 -1.44
CA GLY A 43 4.63 -13.37 -0.49
C GLY A 43 4.87 -12.23 0.49
N GLY A 44 6.11 -11.82 0.63
CA GLY A 44 6.50 -10.74 1.53
C GLY A 44 6.42 -9.36 0.89
N ILE A 45 5.67 -9.21 -0.19
CA ILE A 45 5.55 -7.94 -0.94
C ILE A 45 4.10 -7.56 -1.06
N LEU A 46 3.80 -6.30 -0.86
CA LEU A 46 2.46 -5.76 -1.03
C LEU A 46 2.56 -4.46 -1.82
N ASP A 47 1.98 -4.44 -3.01
CA ASP A 47 1.94 -3.26 -3.87
C ASP A 47 0.63 -2.54 -3.66
N ILE A 48 0.67 -1.23 -3.48
CA ILE A 48 -0.52 -0.42 -3.25
C ILE A 48 -0.47 0.82 -4.12
N PHE A 49 -1.53 1.06 -4.88
CA PHE A 49 -1.66 2.31 -5.60
C PHE A 49 -2.52 3.24 -4.73
N ILE A 50 -1.84 3.97 -3.85
CA ILE A 50 -2.51 4.84 -2.88
C ILE A 50 -3.20 5.98 -3.60
N VAL A 51 -4.43 6.28 -3.22
CA VAL A 51 -5.18 7.40 -3.77
C VAL A 51 -4.43 8.71 -3.55
N GLY A 52 -4.27 9.47 -4.62
CA GLY A 52 -3.53 10.73 -4.58
C GLY A 52 -2.07 10.60 -4.96
N PHE A 53 -1.56 9.39 -5.12
CA PHE A 53 -0.17 9.17 -5.54
C PHE A 53 -0.10 9.07 -7.06
N ASP A 54 1.01 9.54 -7.63
CA ASP A 54 1.25 9.41 -9.07
C ASP A 54 1.67 8.00 -9.44
N ASN A 55 2.32 7.30 -8.52
CA ASN A 55 2.83 5.96 -8.73
C ASN A 55 2.48 5.06 -7.55
N PRO A 56 2.32 3.76 -7.79
CA PRO A 56 2.11 2.83 -6.68
C PRO A 56 3.37 2.69 -5.83
N VAL A 57 3.19 2.20 -4.61
CA VAL A 57 4.29 1.91 -3.70
C VAL A 57 4.37 0.42 -3.48
N ARG A 58 5.60 -0.08 -3.34
CA ARG A 58 5.88 -1.47 -2.97
C ARG A 58 6.34 -1.51 -1.53
N ILE A 59 5.61 -2.23 -0.71
CA ILE A 59 5.92 -2.46 0.69
C ILE A 59 6.57 -3.82 0.79
N GLU A 60 7.80 -3.88 1.31
CA GLU A 60 8.47 -5.15 1.52
C GLU A 60 8.51 -5.46 3.01
N PHE A 61 8.26 -6.71 3.35
CA PHE A 61 8.20 -7.18 4.72
C PHE A 61 9.29 -8.20 4.96
N GLU A 62 9.83 -8.20 6.19
CA GLU A 62 10.64 -9.29 6.68
C GLU A 62 9.99 -9.75 7.97
N ALA A 63 9.52 -11.00 7.97
CA ALA A 63 8.61 -11.46 9.01
C ALA A 63 7.41 -10.51 9.08
N ASP A 64 7.05 -10.02 10.23
CA ASP A 64 5.92 -9.11 10.40
C ASP A 64 6.40 -7.68 10.64
N LYS A 65 7.35 -7.22 9.81
CA LYS A 65 7.89 -5.87 9.93
C LYS A 65 8.17 -5.30 8.56
N ILE A 66 7.79 -4.04 8.36
CA ILE A 66 8.04 -3.32 7.12
C ILE A 66 9.50 -2.89 7.06
N ILE A 67 10.21 -3.32 6.01
CA ILE A 67 11.62 -3.01 5.84
C ILE A 67 11.90 -2.06 4.69
N SER A 68 10.94 -1.89 3.77
CA SER A 68 11.16 -1.04 2.60
C SER A 68 9.83 -0.52 2.07
N ILE A 69 9.83 0.74 1.65
CA ILE A 69 8.69 1.38 0.99
C ILE A 69 9.25 2.14 -0.21
N ARG A 70 8.90 1.70 -1.44
CA ARG A 70 9.44 2.31 -2.66
C ARG A 70 8.33 2.51 -3.67
N SER A 71 8.32 3.69 -4.31
CA SER A 71 7.45 3.93 -5.45
C SER A 71 8.05 3.28 -6.70
N PHE A 72 7.21 2.87 -7.63
CA PHE A 72 7.69 2.30 -8.89
C PHE A 72 6.76 2.69 -10.03
N ASP A 73 7.31 2.68 -11.25
CA ASP A 73 6.56 2.98 -12.46
C ASP A 73 5.81 1.72 -12.91
N VAL A 74 4.50 1.84 -13.13
CA VAL A 74 3.66 0.67 -13.47
C VAL A 74 3.97 0.13 -14.86
N VAL A 75 4.48 0.97 -15.76
CA VAL A 75 4.76 0.57 -17.14
C VAL A 75 6.09 -0.17 -17.24
N TYR A 76 7.14 0.42 -16.67
CA TYR A 76 8.50 -0.11 -16.78
C TYR A 76 8.97 -0.88 -15.56
N GLY A 77 8.30 -0.69 -14.41
CA GLY A 77 8.65 -1.39 -13.18
C GLY A 77 9.83 -0.80 -12.41
N ASP A 78 10.43 0.27 -12.94
CA ASP A 78 11.58 0.89 -12.28
C ASP A 78 11.17 1.61 -11.01
N TYR A 79 12.01 1.54 -9.99
CA TYR A 79 11.78 2.29 -8.76
C TYR A 79 12.06 3.77 -9.00
N THR A 80 11.18 4.62 -8.47
CA THR A 80 11.28 6.07 -8.64
C THR A 80 11.70 6.79 -7.36
N ASP A 81 11.16 6.39 -6.22
CA ASP A 81 11.43 7.04 -4.94
C ASP A 81 11.46 6.04 -3.80
N TYR A 82 12.19 6.41 -2.74
CA TYR A 82 12.20 5.67 -1.47
C TYR A 82 11.47 6.52 -0.43
N HIS A 83 10.71 5.86 0.44
CA HIS A 83 9.93 6.54 1.46
C HIS A 83 10.23 5.97 2.83
N ASN A 84 10.27 6.84 3.83
CA ASN A 84 10.33 6.41 5.22
C ASN A 84 8.92 6.17 5.76
N MET A 85 7.93 6.84 5.17
CA MET A 85 6.56 6.77 5.61
C MET A 85 5.63 7.22 4.49
N VAL A 86 4.47 6.58 4.38
CA VAL A 86 3.39 7.04 3.50
C VAL A 86 2.09 6.98 4.27
N ILE A 87 1.12 7.77 3.86
CA ILE A 87 -0.21 7.78 4.47
C ILE A 87 -1.18 7.10 3.52
N LEU A 88 -1.79 6.04 4.00
CA LEU A 88 -2.84 5.33 3.29
C LEU A 88 -4.17 5.97 3.64
N VAL A 89 -4.86 6.48 2.64
CA VAL A 89 -6.16 7.13 2.84
C VAL A 89 -7.27 6.19 2.40
N SER A 90 -8.31 6.11 3.21
CA SER A 90 -9.48 5.29 2.90
C SER A 90 -10.18 5.81 1.65
N LEU A 91 -10.66 4.88 0.80
CA LEU A 91 -11.51 5.20 -0.35
C LEU A 91 -12.96 5.38 0.05
N LYS A 92 -13.33 4.86 1.24
CA LYS A 92 -14.69 4.93 1.74
C LYS A 92 -14.80 6.01 2.80
N GLY A 93 -15.72 6.93 2.61
CA GLY A 93 -16.03 7.90 3.64
C GLY A 93 -16.65 7.20 4.84
N THR A 94 -16.43 7.77 6.03
CA THR A 94 -17.06 7.27 7.24
C THR A 94 -18.52 7.66 7.21
N SER A 95 -19.40 6.69 7.40
CA SER A 95 -20.82 6.94 7.50
C SER A 95 -21.14 7.60 8.84
N LEU A 96 -22.00 8.59 8.78
CA LEU A 96 -22.44 9.30 9.98
C LEU A 96 -23.88 8.94 10.31
#